data_0a831b4ad0c79650af9dd4ffc25858b4
#
_entry.id   0a831b4ad0c79650af9dd4ffc25858b4
#
_cell.length_a   1.000
_cell.length_b   1.000
_cell.length_c   1.000
_cell.angle_alpha   90.00
_cell.angle_beta   90.00
_cell.angle_gamma   90.00
#
_symmetry.space_group_name_H-M   'P 1'
#
loop_
_entity.id
_entity.type
_entity.pdbx_description
1 polymer ?
#
loop_
_entity_poly.entity_id
_entity_poly.type
_entity_poly.pdbx_seq_one_letter_code
_entity_poly.pdbx_strand_id
1 'polypeptide(L)'
;MRVDGRISGARKMRIVQAKRAGLKTLTMLGIVLLLTGCAGVNLNPLEWFNSDEEVNPPKELVDISAEIRLDRLWSVDVGNGQGDNYTEITPAIAGRVIFAASENGTVLAVNLDSGDVLWRNRLDERLIPGGVGAGGGLVIVGSRDAEVIALDQSTGETVWIGQVTSEVVAQPIANEDIVVVQTVDDKVTALDNVSGEQRWIYESTQPPLTLRGTSRPVFTPADTVVAGFSNGTLVSVSADDGVWRWEERVAVPEGRYDIDRVIDIDGDLVLDGNRIFASSYQGNLIALDVATGRIVWGLQDASSYHGITQGFGNLYYCSDESHVVAVRDESEDIVWRNEDLQHRSITAPTAISNYVAVADFEGYVHLISQIDGRIVGRSRVDDDGVRANLLADRGRLITFGNSGTLAAYSLQ
;
A
#
# COMPACT_ATOMS: atom_id res chain seq x y z
N MET A 1 -40.85 55.82 7.41
CA MET A 1 -42.08 55.87 6.60
C MET A 1 -42.59 54.43 6.53
N ARG A 2 -43.72 54.21 7.23
CA ARG A 2 -44.46 52.95 7.31
C ARG A 2 -45.08 52.61 5.96
N VAL A 3 -45.22 51.34 5.60
CA VAL A 3 -46.51 50.70 5.27
C VAL A 3 -46.41 49.21 5.36
N ASP A 4 -47.31 48.66 6.18
CA ASP A 4 -47.68 47.25 6.34
C ASP A 4 -48.42 46.69 5.12
N GLY A 5 -48.47 45.39 4.99
CA GLY A 5 -49.32 44.65 4.05
C GLY A 5 -49.37 43.15 4.30
N ARG A 6 -50.11 42.70 5.33
CA ARG A 6 -50.61 41.31 5.47
C ARG A 6 -51.76 41.05 4.50
N ILE A 7 -51.85 39.83 3.93
CA ILE A 7 -53.13 39.08 3.70
C ILE A 7 -52.77 37.60 3.52
N SER A 8 -53.13 36.78 4.37
CA SER A 8 -54.02 35.70 4.70
C SER A 8 -54.77 35.06 3.49
N GLY A 9 -54.74 33.72 3.42
CA GLY A 9 -55.58 32.94 2.51
C GLY A 9 -55.40 31.44 2.63
N ALA A 10 -55.89 30.85 3.73
CA ALA A 10 -56.06 29.40 3.83
C ALA A 10 -57.32 28.94 3.04
N ARG A 11 -57.18 27.94 2.17
CA ARG A 11 -58.34 27.21 1.65
C ARG A 11 -58.20 25.70 1.89
N LYS A 12 -58.98 25.24 2.82
CA LYS A 12 -59.36 23.84 3.03
C LYS A 12 -60.16 23.36 1.82
N MET A 13 -59.85 22.18 1.30
CA MET A 13 -60.77 21.46 0.42
C MET A 13 -61.00 20.06 0.95
N ARG A 14 -62.29 19.79 1.13
CA ARG A 14 -62.89 18.63 1.78
C ARG A 14 -62.79 17.36 0.92
N ILE A 15 -62.66 16.26 1.63
CA ILE A 15 -62.87 14.88 1.27
C ILE A 15 -64.30 14.65 0.70
N VAL A 16 -64.39 13.97 -0.43
CA VAL A 16 -65.60 13.27 -0.85
C VAL A 16 -65.28 11.80 -1.02
N GLN A 17 -65.80 10.98 -0.11
CA GLN A 17 -65.89 9.54 -0.24
C GLN A 17 -67.01 9.21 -1.21
N ALA A 18 -66.76 8.32 -2.16
CA ALA A 18 -67.79 7.61 -2.88
C ALA A 18 -67.43 6.09 -2.92
N LYS A 19 -68.22 5.34 -2.21
CA LYS A 19 -68.31 3.88 -2.23
C LYS A 19 -68.67 3.40 -3.63
N ARG A 20 -67.97 2.46 -4.18
CA ARG A 20 -68.53 1.42 -5.04
C ARG A 20 -67.84 0.10 -4.74
N ALA A 21 -68.54 -0.74 -4.06
CA ALA A 21 -68.26 -2.16 -3.89
C ALA A 21 -68.69 -2.91 -5.16
N GLY A 22 -67.97 -3.94 -5.49
CA GLY A 22 -68.54 -5.04 -6.27
C GLY A 22 -67.71 -5.47 -7.48
N LEU A 23 -67.29 -6.71 -7.42
CA LEU A 23 -67.02 -7.60 -8.55
C LEU A 23 -65.68 -7.45 -9.28
N LYS A 24 -64.65 -8.14 -8.78
CA LYS A 24 -63.59 -8.81 -9.59
C LYS A 24 -62.74 -9.72 -8.71
N THR A 25 -63.37 -10.61 -7.98
CA THR A 25 -62.76 -11.80 -7.34
C THR A 25 -63.14 -13.02 -8.17
N LEU A 26 -62.55 -13.25 -9.33
CA LEU A 26 -62.57 -14.57 -10.02
C LEU A 26 -61.73 -14.55 -11.31
N THR A 27 -60.45 -14.19 -11.24
CA THR A 27 -59.52 -14.48 -12.37
C THR A 27 -58.05 -14.53 -11.92
N MET A 28 -57.77 -15.01 -10.70
CA MET A 28 -56.39 -15.19 -10.24
C MET A 28 -56.16 -16.58 -9.60
N LEU A 29 -56.90 -17.58 -10.08
CA LEU A 29 -56.77 -18.98 -9.62
C LEU A 29 -56.55 -19.97 -10.77
N GLY A 30 -55.84 -19.56 -11.82
CA GLY A 30 -55.69 -20.38 -13.03
C GLY A 30 -54.29 -20.50 -13.62
N ILE A 31 -53.21 -19.99 -12.95
CA ILE A 31 -51.83 -20.11 -13.45
C ILE A 31 -50.86 -20.63 -12.36
N VAL A 32 -51.24 -21.56 -11.55
CA VAL A 32 -50.37 -22.18 -10.54
C VAL A 32 -50.19 -23.68 -10.76
N LEU A 33 -50.55 -24.23 -11.88
CA LEU A 33 -50.43 -25.70 -12.08
C LEU A 33 -49.90 -26.00 -13.49
N LEU A 34 -48.63 -25.76 -13.74
CA LEU A 34 -47.82 -26.44 -14.80
C LEU A 34 -46.36 -25.96 -14.77
N LEU A 35 -45.62 -26.26 -13.69
CA LEU A 35 -44.14 -26.30 -13.70
C LEU A 35 -43.64 -27.26 -12.61
N THR A 36 -43.96 -28.54 -12.74
CA THR A 36 -43.21 -29.59 -12.08
C THR A 36 -42.16 -30.08 -13.05
N GLY A 37 -40.93 -29.59 -12.91
CA GLY A 37 -39.82 -30.14 -13.68
C GLY A 37 -38.53 -29.32 -13.48
N CYS A 38 -37.61 -29.87 -12.67
CA CYS A 38 -36.18 -29.66 -12.62
C CYS A 38 -35.62 -28.44 -11.89
N ALA A 39 -34.85 -28.78 -10.86
CA ALA A 39 -33.75 -28.05 -10.22
C ALA A 39 -34.12 -26.77 -9.43
N GLY A 40 -33.86 -26.84 -8.13
CA GLY A 40 -33.99 -25.84 -7.09
C GLY A 40 -33.56 -24.42 -7.45
N VAL A 41 -34.45 -23.69 -8.08
CA VAL A 41 -34.35 -22.23 -8.18
C VAL A 41 -35.09 -21.69 -6.95
N ASN A 42 -34.33 -21.09 -6.05
CA ASN A 42 -34.86 -20.37 -4.89
C ASN A 42 -35.56 -19.10 -5.41
N LEU A 43 -36.91 -19.08 -5.37
CA LEU A 43 -37.74 -17.99 -5.87
C LEU A 43 -38.08 -16.95 -4.78
N ASN A 44 -37.23 -16.83 -3.75
CA ASN A 44 -37.41 -15.80 -2.72
C ASN A 44 -36.80 -14.47 -3.21
N PRO A 45 -37.64 -13.47 -3.60
CA PRO A 45 -37.10 -12.21 -4.09
C PRO A 45 -36.33 -11.42 -3.01
N LEU A 46 -36.51 -11.75 -1.73
CA LEU A 46 -35.75 -11.12 -0.63
C LEU A 46 -34.33 -11.68 -0.50
N GLU A 47 -34.05 -12.87 -1.02
CA GLU A 47 -32.70 -13.43 -1.07
C GLU A 47 -31.86 -12.87 -2.24
N TRP A 48 -32.52 -12.36 -3.28
CA TRP A 48 -31.82 -11.67 -4.38
C TRP A 48 -31.23 -10.29 -3.98
N PHE A 49 -31.69 -9.73 -2.88
CA PHE A 49 -31.17 -8.47 -2.34
C PHE A 49 -30.27 -8.67 -1.12
N ASN A 50 -30.09 -9.90 -0.66
CA ASN A 50 -29.24 -10.27 0.47
C ASN A 50 -28.04 -11.13 0.07
N SER A 51 -27.60 -11.09 -1.17
CA SER A 51 -26.29 -11.66 -1.51
C SER A 51 -25.20 -10.65 -1.13
N ASP A 52 -24.91 -10.56 0.17
CA ASP A 52 -23.60 -10.12 0.67
C ASP A 52 -22.56 -11.24 0.38
N GLU A 53 -22.66 -11.90 -0.77
CA GLU A 53 -21.58 -12.75 -1.26
C GLU A 53 -20.47 -11.78 -1.71
N GLU A 54 -19.42 -11.70 -0.93
CA GLU A 54 -18.18 -11.08 -1.36
C GLU A 54 -17.80 -11.66 -2.72
N VAL A 55 -17.61 -10.80 -3.70
CA VAL A 55 -17.32 -11.21 -5.09
C VAL A 55 -16.06 -12.09 -5.16
N ASN A 56 -15.12 -11.87 -4.23
CA ASN A 56 -13.89 -12.63 -4.08
C ASN A 56 -13.59 -12.82 -2.58
N PRO A 57 -14.21 -13.79 -1.88
CA PRO A 57 -13.97 -14.00 -0.46
C PRO A 57 -12.52 -14.41 -0.20
N PRO A 58 -11.91 -13.95 0.91
CA PRO A 58 -10.58 -14.37 1.30
C PRO A 58 -10.55 -15.88 1.55
N LYS A 59 -9.51 -16.54 1.03
CA LYS A 59 -9.32 -17.97 1.24
C LYS A 59 -9.18 -18.30 2.72
N GLU A 60 -9.89 -19.32 3.18
CA GLU A 60 -9.78 -19.79 4.56
C GLU A 60 -8.35 -20.29 4.85
N LEU A 61 -7.85 -19.95 6.04
CA LEU A 61 -6.53 -20.39 6.46
C LEU A 61 -6.53 -21.89 6.76
N VAL A 62 -5.73 -22.64 6.02
CA VAL A 62 -5.52 -24.07 6.27
C VAL A 62 -4.65 -24.31 7.51
N ASP A 63 -4.87 -25.43 8.20
CA ASP A 63 -3.99 -25.88 9.25
C ASP A 63 -2.60 -26.20 8.69
N ILE A 64 -1.56 -25.69 9.37
CA ILE A 64 -0.17 -25.93 9.00
C ILE A 64 0.58 -26.70 10.11
N SER A 65 1.55 -27.49 9.72
CA SER A 65 2.53 -28.03 10.65
C SER A 65 3.65 -27.00 10.79
N ALA A 66 3.59 -26.19 11.85
CA ALA A 66 4.56 -25.12 12.04
C ALA A 66 5.97 -25.71 12.29
N GLU A 67 6.93 -25.32 11.44
CA GLU A 67 8.35 -25.65 11.55
C GLU A 67 9.12 -24.49 12.21
N ILE A 68 8.57 -23.28 12.20
CA ILE A 68 9.14 -22.04 12.69
C ILE A 68 8.08 -21.18 13.36
N ARG A 69 8.45 -20.42 14.37
CA ARG A 69 7.57 -19.49 15.11
C ARG A 69 8.19 -18.12 15.25
N LEU A 70 7.35 -17.12 15.47
CA LEU A 70 7.76 -15.77 15.83
C LEU A 70 7.67 -15.60 17.36
N ASP A 71 8.81 -15.39 18.01
CA ASP A 71 8.88 -15.05 19.43
C ASP A 71 9.07 -13.53 19.57
N ARG A 72 8.12 -12.87 20.23
CA ARG A 72 8.15 -11.42 20.41
C ARG A 72 9.26 -11.01 21.36
N LEU A 73 10.19 -10.20 20.88
CA LEU A 73 11.30 -9.64 21.66
C LEU A 73 10.84 -8.41 22.47
N TRP A 74 10.12 -7.50 21.80
CA TRP A 74 9.56 -6.29 22.40
C TRP A 74 8.39 -5.78 21.59
N SER A 75 7.59 -4.86 22.18
CA SER A 75 6.56 -4.10 21.48
C SER A 75 6.39 -2.72 22.09
N VAL A 76 6.03 -1.73 21.26
CA VAL A 76 5.84 -0.32 21.62
C VAL A 76 4.58 0.20 20.93
N ASP A 77 3.81 1.01 21.65
CA ASP A 77 2.64 1.73 21.11
C ASP A 77 3.10 3.03 20.41
N VAL A 78 2.69 3.20 19.13
CA VAL A 78 3.00 4.37 18.30
C VAL A 78 1.83 5.36 18.24
N GLY A 79 0.69 5.04 18.79
CA GLY A 79 -0.51 5.89 18.75
C GLY A 79 -1.67 5.19 18.04
N ASN A 80 -2.43 5.90 17.19
CA ASN A 80 -3.57 5.29 16.47
C ASN A 80 -3.18 4.42 15.26
N GLY A 81 -1.90 4.12 15.10
CA GLY A 81 -1.41 3.24 14.03
C GLY A 81 -1.69 3.77 12.64
N GLN A 82 -2.28 2.93 11.82
CA GLN A 82 -2.63 3.23 10.42
C GLN A 82 -3.86 4.13 10.28
N GLY A 83 -4.62 4.35 11.38
CA GLY A 83 -5.87 5.11 11.36
C GLY A 83 -7.00 4.43 10.58
N ASP A 84 -8.10 5.17 10.39
CA ASP A 84 -9.32 4.68 9.71
C ASP A 84 -9.21 4.77 8.17
N ASN A 85 -8.24 5.51 7.66
CA ASN A 85 -8.03 5.66 6.23
C ASN A 85 -7.16 4.51 5.71
N TYR A 86 -7.32 4.20 4.41
CA TYR A 86 -6.43 3.24 3.76
C TYR A 86 -5.07 3.89 3.54
N THR A 87 -4.14 3.63 4.46
CA THR A 87 -2.76 4.14 4.46
C THR A 87 -1.80 2.98 4.71
N GLU A 88 -0.58 3.10 4.19
CA GLU A 88 0.51 2.15 4.40
C GLU A 88 1.70 2.87 5.05
N ILE A 89 1.54 3.24 6.31
CA ILE A 89 2.59 3.92 7.07
C ILE A 89 3.65 2.91 7.48
N THR A 90 4.66 2.75 6.64
CA THR A 90 5.77 1.81 6.90
C THR A 90 6.86 2.51 7.71
N PRO A 91 7.37 1.89 8.80
CA PRO A 91 8.51 2.40 9.55
C PRO A 91 9.81 2.40 8.75
N ALA A 92 10.82 3.14 9.22
CA ALA A 92 12.18 3.12 8.68
C ALA A 92 13.20 2.59 9.69
N ILE A 93 14.25 1.94 9.21
CA ILE A 93 15.39 1.53 10.02
C ILE A 93 16.62 2.32 9.55
N ALA A 94 17.30 2.98 10.49
CA ALA A 94 18.63 3.56 10.25
C ALA A 94 19.58 3.16 11.39
N GLY A 95 20.60 2.38 11.05
CA GLY A 95 21.57 1.84 12.01
C GLY A 95 20.95 0.90 13.02
N ARG A 96 20.77 1.34 14.26
CA ARG A 96 20.16 0.56 15.37
C ARG A 96 18.88 1.21 15.89
N VAL A 97 18.27 2.06 15.11
CA VAL A 97 17.05 2.79 15.48
C VAL A 97 15.96 2.52 14.43
N ILE A 98 14.76 2.28 14.93
CA ILE A 98 13.54 2.23 14.12
C ILE A 98 12.80 3.54 14.33
N PHE A 99 12.37 4.16 13.24
CA PHE A 99 11.53 5.34 13.23
C PHE A 99 10.14 4.94 12.73
N ALA A 100 9.12 5.24 13.52
CA ALA A 100 7.74 4.92 13.20
C ALA A 100 6.86 6.15 13.39
N ALA A 101 5.83 6.23 12.58
CA ALA A 101 4.80 7.26 12.68
C ALA A 101 3.42 6.63 12.72
N SER A 102 2.45 7.32 13.32
CA SER A 102 1.04 6.98 13.22
C SER A 102 0.29 8.06 12.45
N GLU A 103 -0.86 7.70 11.89
CA GLU A 103 -1.66 8.61 11.07
C GLU A 103 -1.93 9.96 11.74
N ASN A 104 -2.13 9.98 13.07
CA ASN A 104 -2.45 11.18 13.84
C ASN A 104 -1.23 12.08 14.17
N GLY A 105 -0.09 11.89 13.50
CA GLY A 105 1.08 12.74 13.64
C GLY A 105 2.02 12.39 14.81
N THR A 106 1.85 11.25 15.48
CA THR A 106 2.84 10.78 16.44
C THR A 106 4.02 10.17 15.68
N VAL A 107 5.24 10.64 15.97
CA VAL A 107 6.50 10.08 15.42
C VAL A 107 7.40 9.71 16.58
N LEU A 108 8.05 8.55 16.50
CA LEU A 108 8.98 8.11 17.54
C LEU A 108 10.18 7.36 16.99
N ALA A 109 11.26 7.38 17.77
CA ALA A 109 12.44 6.56 17.57
C ALA A 109 12.53 5.50 18.66
N VAL A 110 12.82 4.28 18.25
CA VAL A 110 12.91 3.11 19.12
C VAL A 110 14.26 2.41 18.91
N ASN A 111 14.91 2.03 19.99
CA ASN A 111 16.10 1.19 19.90
C ASN A 111 15.72 -0.20 19.35
N LEU A 112 16.32 -0.59 18.23
CA LEU A 112 16.02 -1.84 17.52
C LEU A 112 16.24 -3.09 18.37
N ASP A 113 17.19 -3.05 19.28
CA ASP A 113 17.55 -4.25 20.08
C ASP A 113 16.67 -4.41 21.32
N SER A 114 16.38 -3.30 22.01
CA SER A 114 15.70 -3.33 23.32
C SER A 114 14.22 -2.94 23.28
N GLY A 115 13.79 -2.22 22.25
CA GLY A 115 12.45 -1.64 22.20
C GLY A 115 12.30 -0.35 23.02
N ASP A 116 13.40 0.18 23.58
CA ASP A 116 13.34 1.43 24.34
C ASP A 116 13.03 2.62 23.43
N VAL A 117 12.05 3.42 23.83
CA VAL A 117 11.72 4.67 23.13
C VAL A 117 12.82 5.69 23.43
N LEU A 118 13.53 6.13 22.39
CA LEU A 118 14.60 7.10 22.51
C LEU A 118 14.06 8.53 22.56
N TRP A 119 13.09 8.82 21.70
CA TRP A 119 12.33 10.06 21.68
C TRP A 119 10.94 9.86 21.08
N ARG A 120 10.02 10.78 21.37
CA ARG A 120 8.67 10.85 20.83
C ARG A 120 8.35 12.31 20.52
N ASN A 121 7.90 12.59 19.31
CA ASN A 121 7.37 13.87 18.88
C ASN A 121 5.91 13.72 18.46
N ARG A 122 5.12 14.77 18.61
CA ARG A 122 3.76 14.85 18.12
C ARG A 122 3.64 16.07 17.21
N LEU A 123 3.39 15.79 15.94
CA LEU A 123 3.16 16.80 14.92
C LEU A 123 1.69 17.23 14.98
N ASP A 124 1.41 18.27 15.78
CA ASP A 124 0.05 18.72 16.05
C ASP A 124 -0.73 18.98 14.76
N GLU A 125 -1.98 18.45 14.72
CA GLU A 125 -2.95 18.63 13.64
C GLU A 125 -2.51 18.11 12.25
N ARG A 126 -1.39 17.41 12.12
CA ARG A 126 -0.90 16.86 10.86
C ARG A 126 -1.23 15.39 10.73
N LEU A 127 -1.90 15.03 9.65
CA LEU A 127 -2.16 13.64 9.29
C LEU A 127 -1.04 13.12 8.39
N ILE A 128 -0.44 12.00 8.81
CA ILE A 128 0.63 11.32 8.07
C ILE A 128 0.01 10.20 7.24
N PRO A 129 0.02 10.29 5.89
CA PRO A 129 -0.61 9.29 5.03
C PRO A 129 0.33 8.18 4.58
N GLY A 130 1.64 8.33 4.76
CA GLY A 130 2.64 7.47 4.16
C GLY A 130 3.80 7.10 5.07
N GLY A 131 4.75 6.36 4.51
CA GLY A 131 5.89 5.82 5.24
C GLY A 131 6.87 6.86 5.77
N VAL A 132 7.68 6.44 6.75
CA VAL A 132 8.73 7.25 7.37
C VAL A 132 10.02 7.10 6.58
N GLY A 133 10.64 8.21 6.17
CA GLY A 133 12.00 8.24 5.64
C GLY A 133 13.03 8.43 6.74
N ALA A 134 14.23 7.85 6.58
CA ALA A 134 15.36 8.11 7.47
C ALA A 134 16.68 8.12 6.69
N GLY A 135 17.44 9.19 6.79
CA GLY A 135 18.72 9.37 6.10
C GLY A 135 19.25 10.80 6.24
N GLY A 136 20.53 11.03 5.94
CA GLY A 136 21.14 12.34 6.02
C GLY A 136 21.02 13.05 7.38
N GLY A 137 20.94 12.28 8.48
CA GLY A 137 20.72 12.81 9.82
C GLY A 137 19.28 13.20 10.15
N LEU A 138 18.35 12.96 9.22
CA LEU A 138 16.93 13.33 9.34
C LEU A 138 16.00 12.11 9.44
N VAL A 139 14.86 12.32 10.08
CA VAL A 139 13.66 11.52 9.96
C VAL A 139 12.62 12.36 9.22
N ILE A 140 12.06 11.83 8.14
CA ILE A 140 11.20 12.57 7.23
C ILE A 140 9.82 11.93 7.17
N VAL A 141 8.77 12.73 7.30
CA VAL A 141 7.39 12.32 7.08
C VAL A 141 6.69 13.33 6.16
N GLY A 142 5.83 12.81 5.32
CA GLY A 142 4.93 13.63 4.52
C GLY A 142 3.60 13.85 5.22
N SER A 143 2.87 14.91 4.85
CA SER A 143 1.53 15.18 5.32
C SER A 143 0.50 15.17 4.18
N ARG A 144 -0.78 15.09 4.54
CA ARG A 144 -1.90 15.27 3.60
C ARG A 144 -1.99 16.69 3.05
N ASP A 145 -1.44 17.66 3.77
CA ASP A 145 -1.48 19.08 3.41
C ASP A 145 -0.27 19.48 2.53
N ALA A 146 0.37 18.49 1.88
CA ALA A 146 1.52 18.68 1.00
C ALA A 146 2.74 19.27 1.71
N GLU A 147 2.90 19.05 3.01
CA GLU A 147 4.10 19.40 3.77
C GLU A 147 5.05 18.19 3.85
N VAL A 148 6.35 18.46 3.82
CA VAL A 148 7.43 17.53 4.18
C VAL A 148 8.05 18.01 5.47
N ILE A 149 7.95 17.21 6.53
CA ILE A 149 8.46 17.55 7.85
C ILE A 149 9.73 16.75 8.10
N ALA A 150 10.83 17.43 8.35
CA ALA A 150 12.12 16.83 8.72
C ALA A 150 12.37 17.03 10.21
N LEU A 151 12.67 15.94 10.90
CA LEU A 151 13.04 15.90 12.30
C LEU A 151 14.50 15.50 12.42
N ASP A 152 15.21 16.05 13.41
CA ASP A 152 16.56 15.58 13.77
C ASP A 152 16.50 14.13 14.23
N GLN A 153 17.31 13.27 13.62
CA GLN A 153 17.28 11.83 13.84
C GLN A 153 17.60 11.43 15.29
N SER A 154 18.38 12.24 16.00
CA SER A 154 18.84 11.95 17.37
C SER A 154 17.90 12.50 18.45
N THR A 155 17.24 13.62 18.19
CA THR A 155 16.41 14.31 19.20
C THR A 155 14.92 14.27 18.91
N GLY A 156 14.53 14.08 17.65
CA GLY A 156 13.14 14.17 17.19
C GLY A 156 12.61 15.60 17.09
N GLU A 157 13.44 16.63 17.28
CA GLU A 157 13.04 18.02 17.10
C GLU A 157 12.85 18.36 15.63
N THR A 158 11.86 19.20 15.30
CA THR A 158 11.65 19.65 13.92
C THR A 158 12.81 20.56 13.47
N VAL A 159 13.47 20.17 12.38
CA VAL A 159 14.55 20.94 11.75
C VAL A 159 13.98 21.94 10.75
N TRP A 160 13.11 21.46 9.85
CA TRP A 160 12.43 22.30 8.88
C TRP A 160 11.12 21.66 8.42
N ILE A 161 10.27 22.47 7.80
CA ILE A 161 9.05 22.08 7.10
C ILE A 161 9.11 22.65 5.69
N GLY A 162 9.14 21.77 4.69
CA GLY A 162 9.11 22.13 3.28
C GLY A 162 7.71 21.96 2.70
N GLN A 163 7.42 22.68 1.60
CA GLN A 163 6.15 22.58 0.88
C GLN A 163 6.39 21.90 -0.47
N VAL A 164 5.49 20.96 -0.82
CA VAL A 164 5.48 20.27 -2.11
C VAL A 164 4.13 20.48 -2.81
N THR A 165 3.91 19.83 -3.94
CA THR A 165 2.73 20.12 -4.80
C THR A 165 1.47 19.37 -4.39
N SER A 166 1.61 18.22 -3.71
CA SER A 166 0.49 17.38 -3.30
C SER A 166 0.88 16.47 -2.13
N GLU A 167 -0.04 15.61 -1.71
CA GLU A 167 0.14 14.65 -0.63
C GLU A 167 1.34 13.72 -0.89
N VAL A 168 2.13 13.43 0.15
CA VAL A 168 3.27 12.51 0.11
C VAL A 168 2.86 11.19 0.75
N VAL A 169 2.64 10.18 -0.06
CA VAL A 169 2.21 8.84 0.37
C VAL A 169 3.38 7.86 0.40
N ALA A 170 4.29 7.93 -0.58
CA ALA A 170 5.49 7.11 -0.58
C ALA A 170 6.45 7.50 0.54
N GLN A 171 7.23 6.52 0.99
CA GLN A 171 8.30 6.73 1.95
C GLN A 171 9.38 7.66 1.36
N PRO A 172 9.68 8.83 1.98
CA PRO A 172 10.76 9.69 1.55
C PRO A 172 12.13 9.02 1.64
N ILE A 173 13.05 9.44 0.79
CA ILE A 173 14.47 9.06 0.89
C ILE A 173 15.33 10.29 1.11
N ALA A 174 16.46 10.13 1.80
CA ALA A 174 17.40 11.21 2.03
C ALA A 174 18.85 10.74 2.05
N ASN A 175 19.75 11.59 1.58
CA ASN A 175 21.19 11.52 1.78
C ASN A 175 21.69 12.79 2.49
N GLU A 176 22.99 13.04 2.51
CA GLU A 176 23.57 14.20 3.19
C GLU A 176 23.24 15.53 2.49
N ASP A 177 22.84 15.50 1.21
CA ASP A 177 22.64 16.69 0.38
C ASP A 177 21.16 17.02 0.16
N ILE A 178 20.32 15.99 -0.09
CA ILE A 178 18.92 16.18 -0.47
C ILE A 178 17.97 15.18 0.20
N VAL A 179 16.73 15.63 0.37
CA VAL A 179 15.56 14.80 0.65
C VAL A 179 14.72 14.70 -0.62
N VAL A 180 14.38 13.48 -1.04
CA VAL A 180 13.56 13.25 -2.23
C VAL A 180 12.23 12.67 -1.82
N VAL A 181 11.16 13.26 -2.31
CA VAL A 181 9.77 12.81 -2.10
C VAL A 181 9.05 12.66 -3.44
N GLN A 182 8.14 11.71 -3.49
CA GLN A 182 7.19 11.58 -4.59
C GLN A 182 5.78 11.90 -4.10
N THR A 183 5.06 12.70 -4.87
CA THR A 183 3.70 13.14 -4.54
C THR A 183 2.66 12.46 -5.44
N VAL A 184 1.41 12.35 -4.96
CA VAL A 184 0.33 11.66 -5.67
C VAL A 184 -0.09 12.31 -7.00
N ASP A 185 0.45 13.47 -7.34
CA ASP A 185 0.30 14.15 -8.63
C ASP A 185 1.45 13.84 -9.61
N ASP A 186 2.11 12.68 -9.44
CA ASP A 186 3.21 12.17 -10.29
C ASP A 186 4.40 13.12 -10.41
N LYS A 187 4.81 13.71 -9.29
CA LYS A 187 5.99 14.56 -9.23
C LYS A 187 7.02 14.02 -8.24
N VAL A 188 8.27 14.11 -8.62
CA VAL A 188 9.42 13.85 -7.74
C VAL A 188 10.09 15.17 -7.42
N THR A 189 10.13 15.52 -6.15
CA THR A 189 10.71 16.77 -5.66
C THR A 189 11.91 16.50 -4.78
N ALA A 190 13.03 17.17 -5.06
CA ALA A 190 14.16 17.21 -4.15
C ALA A 190 14.19 18.51 -3.36
N LEU A 191 14.33 18.36 -2.06
CA LEU A 191 14.47 19.44 -1.11
C LEU A 191 15.91 19.43 -0.56
N ASP A 192 16.45 20.57 -0.28
CA ASP A 192 17.75 20.72 0.38
C ASP A 192 17.71 20.08 1.78
N ASN A 193 18.66 19.22 2.10
CA ASN A 193 18.66 18.47 3.36
C ASN A 193 18.76 19.38 4.61
N VAL A 194 19.38 20.56 4.49
CA VAL A 194 19.60 21.47 5.62
C VAL A 194 18.46 22.49 5.78
N SER A 195 17.95 23.02 4.67
CA SER A 195 16.98 24.12 4.70
C SER A 195 15.55 23.71 4.37
N GLY A 196 15.33 22.56 3.70
CA GLY A 196 14.03 22.15 3.19
C GLY A 196 13.56 22.94 1.95
N GLU A 197 14.41 23.81 1.39
CA GLU A 197 14.09 24.54 0.17
C GLU A 197 14.12 23.60 -1.05
N GLN A 198 13.19 23.80 -1.99
CA GLN A 198 13.15 23.03 -3.23
C GLN A 198 14.39 23.27 -4.07
N ARG A 199 15.14 22.21 -4.39
CA ARG A 199 16.28 22.23 -5.32
C ARG A 199 15.84 22.01 -6.76
N TRP A 200 15.05 20.94 -6.98
CA TRP A 200 14.51 20.62 -8.30
C TRP A 200 13.19 19.86 -8.18
N ILE A 201 12.47 19.81 -9.28
CA ILE A 201 11.26 19.03 -9.44
C ILE A 201 11.25 18.37 -10.83
N TYR A 202 10.86 17.10 -10.88
CA TYR A 202 10.57 16.35 -12.09
C TYR A 202 9.08 16.04 -12.14
N GLU A 203 8.45 16.30 -13.28
CA GLU A 203 7.01 16.08 -13.49
C GLU A 203 6.79 15.00 -14.56
N SER A 204 6.02 13.96 -14.25
CA SER A 204 5.54 12.98 -15.21
C SER A 204 4.10 13.26 -15.63
N THR A 205 3.67 12.65 -16.73
CA THR A 205 2.28 12.78 -17.19
C THR A 205 1.38 11.81 -16.45
N GLN A 206 0.47 12.35 -15.63
CA GLN A 206 -0.47 11.56 -14.88
C GLN A 206 -1.64 11.06 -15.77
N PRO A 207 -2.01 9.77 -15.70
CA PRO A 207 -3.21 9.24 -16.36
C PRO A 207 -4.50 9.73 -15.68
N PRO A 208 -5.67 9.60 -16.34
CA PRO A 208 -6.95 10.05 -15.78
C PRO A 208 -7.40 9.30 -14.52
N LEU A 209 -6.93 8.06 -14.33
CA LEU A 209 -7.22 7.20 -13.20
C LEU A 209 -5.94 6.52 -12.72
N THR A 210 -5.70 6.54 -11.42
CA THR A 210 -4.55 5.92 -10.74
C THR A 210 -5.02 5.19 -9.49
N LEU A 211 -4.20 4.28 -8.93
CA LEU A 211 -4.43 3.65 -7.63
C LEU A 211 -4.20 4.63 -6.46
N ARG A 212 -3.71 5.84 -6.73
CA ARG A 212 -3.31 6.82 -5.73
C ARG A 212 -2.13 6.36 -4.85
N GLY A 213 -1.42 5.34 -5.29
CA GLY A 213 -0.13 4.96 -4.74
C GLY A 213 1.00 5.79 -5.34
N THR A 214 2.19 5.63 -4.79
CA THR A 214 3.43 6.15 -5.38
C THR A 214 4.57 5.24 -4.96
N SER A 215 5.49 4.93 -5.87
CA SER A 215 6.65 4.11 -5.53
C SER A 215 7.61 4.90 -4.63
N ARG A 216 8.31 4.19 -3.76
CA ARG A 216 9.44 4.78 -3.05
C ARG A 216 10.59 5.04 -4.03
N PRO A 217 11.06 6.30 -4.22
CA PRO A 217 12.24 6.56 -5.02
C PRO A 217 13.48 5.86 -4.46
N VAL A 218 14.48 5.62 -5.30
CA VAL A 218 15.75 5.01 -4.87
C VAL A 218 16.93 5.81 -5.37
N PHE A 219 17.94 6.03 -4.50
CA PHE A 219 19.25 6.53 -4.91
C PHE A 219 20.05 5.40 -5.57
N THR A 220 20.73 5.71 -6.65
CA THR A 220 21.62 4.75 -7.31
C THR A 220 23.10 5.12 -7.11
N PRO A 221 24.04 4.17 -7.28
CA PRO A 221 25.47 4.45 -7.19
C PRO A 221 25.99 5.43 -8.25
N ALA A 222 25.19 5.77 -9.26
CA ALA A 222 25.53 6.71 -10.33
C ALA A 222 25.06 8.14 -10.04
N ASP A 223 24.80 8.48 -8.78
CA ASP A 223 24.24 9.77 -8.35
C ASP A 223 22.95 10.14 -9.08
N THR A 224 22.08 9.16 -9.26
CA THR A 224 20.74 9.38 -9.83
C THR A 224 19.65 8.92 -8.84
N VAL A 225 18.47 9.46 -9.05
CA VAL A 225 17.23 9.01 -8.40
C VAL A 225 16.38 8.29 -9.45
N VAL A 226 15.92 7.09 -9.11
CA VAL A 226 14.96 6.35 -9.93
C VAL A 226 13.60 6.31 -9.21
N ALA A 227 12.54 6.59 -9.94
CA ALA A 227 11.16 6.57 -9.44
C ALA A 227 10.22 5.90 -10.44
N GLY A 228 9.19 5.22 -9.94
CA GLY A 228 8.08 4.68 -10.73
C GLY A 228 6.90 5.64 -10.75
N PHE A 229 6.13 5.65 -11.83
CA PHE A 229 5.02 6.57 -12.04
C PHE A 229 3.72 5.82 -12.38
N SER A 230 2.59 6.49 -12.18
CA SER A 230 1.26 5.92 -12.43
C SER A 230 0.95 5.68 -13.91
N ASN A 231 1.74 6.25 -14.82
CA ASN A 231 1.66 5.96 -16.26
C ASN A 231 2.43 4.69 -16.69
N GLY A 232 2.94 3.90 -15.71
CA GLY A 232 3.67 2.66 -15.96
C GLY A 232 5.10 2.86 -16.44
N THR A 233 5.72 4.03 -16.19
CA THR A 233 7.12 4.29 -16.52
C THR A 233 8.01 4.35 -15.30
N LEU A 234 9.25 3.89 -15.46
CA LEU A 234 10.37 4.19 -14.56
C LEU A 234 11.20 5.31 -15.17
N VAL A 235 11.57 6.27 -14.35
CA VAL A 235 12.39 7.40 -14.77
C VAL A 235 13.62 7.52 -13.88
N SER A 236 14.78 7.79 -14.48
CA SER A 236 16.00 8.16 -13.80
C SER A 236 16.32 9.61 -14.06
N VAL A 237 16.58 10.35 -12.98
CA VAL A 237 17.03 11.74 -13.02
C VAL A 237 18.32 11.90 -12.23
N SER A 238 19.11 12.92 -12.54
CA SER A 238 20.28 13.29 -11.75
C SER A 238 19.87 13.71 -10.34
N ALA A 239 20.54 13.22 -9.32
CA ALA A 239 20.26 13.57 -7.92
C ALA A 239 20.59 15.05 -7.63
N ASP A 240 21.57 15.63 -8.33
CA ASP A 240 22.05 17.00 -8.10
C ASP A 240 21.08 18.08 -8.64
N ASP A 241 20.58 17.89 -9.88
CA ASP A 241 19.84 18.93 -10.60
C ASP A 241 18.50 18.47 -11.22
N GLY A 242 18.10 17.21 -11.01
CA GLY A 242 16.86 16.65 -11.54
C GLY A 242 16.82 16.44 -13.06
N VAL A 243 17.97 16.59 -13.74
CA VAL A 243 18.05 16.42 -15.20
C VAL A 243 17.83 14.97 -15.57
N TRP A 244 16.87 14.77 -16.49
CA TRP A 244 16.53 13.48 -17.04
C TRP A 244 17.74 12.70 -17.57
N ARG A 245 17.81 11.40 -17.28
CA ARG A 245 18.82 10.46 -17.73
C ARG A 245 18.26 9.42 -18.68
N TRP A 246 17.23 8.71 -18.25
CA TRP A 246 16.50 7.74 -19.04
C TRP A 246 15.08 7.55 -18.51
N GLU A 247 14.23 7.03 -19.37
CA GLU A 247 12.87 6.60 -19.07
C GLU A 247 12.63 5.24 -19.74
N GLU A 248 12.01 4.32 -19.05
CA GLU A 248 11.64 3.01 -19.58
C GLU A 248 10.21 2.66 -19.18
N ARG A 249 9.49 2.03 -20.08
CA ARG A 249 8.10 1.64 -19.88
C ARG A 249 8.02 0.21 -19.38
N VAL A 250 7.49 0.03 -18.15
CA VAL A 250 7.28 -1.28 -17.51
C VAL A 250 6.03 -1.95 -18.04
N ALA A 251 4.95 -1.19 -18.23
CA ALA A 251 3.66 -1.67 -18.72
C ALA A 251 3.07 -0.75 -19.76
N VAL A 252 2.20 -1.31 -20.60
CA VAL A 252 1.43 -0.55 -21.61
C VAL A 252 -0.05 -0.63 -21.22
N PRO A 253 -0.77 0.51 -21.13
CA PRO A 253 -2.19 0.48 -20.75
C PRO A 253 -3.01 -0.21 -21.83
N GLU A 254 -3.70 -1.27 -21.45
CA GLU A 254 -4.56 -2.07 -22.32
C GLU A 254 -6.01 -2.04 -21.83
N GLY A 255 -6.99 -2.34 -22.71
CA GLY A 255 -8.40 -2.41 -22.35
C GLY A 255 -9.26 -1.24 -22.84
N ARG A 256 -10.57 -1.34 -22.58
CA ARG A 256 -11.58 -0.39 -23.10
C ARG A 256 -11.99 0.66 -22.08
N TYR A 257 -11.92 0.33 -20.81
CA TYR A 257 -12.33 1.19 -19.70
C TYR A 257 -11.10 1.76 -19.02
N ASP A 258 -11.24 2.91 -18.37
CA ASP A 258 -10.12 3.54 -17.65
C ASP A 258 -9.57 2.64 -16.56
N ILE A 259 -10.41 1.86 -15.88
CA ILE A 259 -9.98 0.90 -14.86
C ILE A 259 -9.10 -0.24 -15.43
N ASP A 260 -9.35 -0.67 -16.64
CA ASP A 260 -8.54 -1.71 -17.30
C ASP A 260 -7.14 -1.17 -17.69
N ARG A 261 -6.97 0.15 -17.68
CA ARG A 261 -5.77 0.86 -18.14
C ARG A 261 -4.89 1.40 -17.02
N VAL A 262 -5.26 1.11 -15.77
CA VAL A 262 -4.45 1.43 -14.58
C VAL A 262 -3.23 0.51 -14.57
N ILE A 263 -2.03 1.09 -14.61
CA ILE A 263 -0.75 0.37 -14.71
C ILE A 263 0.31 0.97 -13.79
N ASP A 264 -0.14 1.48 -12.66
CA ASP A 264 0.68 2.21 -11.69
C ASP A 264 1.87 1.37 -11.22
N ILE A 265 3.02 2.02 -11.05
CA ILE A 265 4.18 1.46 -10.35
C ILE A 265 4.17 2.04 -8.94
N ASP A 266 3.52 1.35 -8.01
CA ASP A 266 3.34 1.79 -6.63
C ASP A 266 4.26 1.07 -5.64
N GLY A 267 4.69 -0.14 -6.00
CA GLY A 267 5.56 -0.94 -5.16
C GLY A 267 6.99 -0.41 -5.05
N ASP A 268 7.64 -0.75 -3.92
CA ASP A 268 9.04 -0.43 -3.70
C ASP A 268 9.92 -1.09 -4.75
N LEU A 269 10.85 -0.29 -5.30
CA LEU A 269 11.86 -0.74 -6.24
C LEU A 269 13.00 -1.47 -5.52
N VAL A 270 13.53 -2.54 -6.10
CA VAL A 270 14.71 -3.23 -5.58
C VAL A 270 15.92 -2.91 -6.45
N LEU A 271 16.96 -2.36 -5.82
CA LEU A 271 18.27 -2.11 -6.45
C LEU A 271 19.26 -3.18 -5.98
N ASP A 272 19.80 -3.95 -6.93
CA ASP A 272 20.85 -4.95 -6.69
C ASP A 272 22.00 -4.76 -7.69
N GLY A 273 23.11 -4.21 -7.19
CA GLY A 273 24.29 -3.89 -8.00
C GLY A 273 23.95 -2.93 -9.14
N ASN A 274 23.99 -3.40 -10.38
CA ASN A 274 23.69 -2.62 -11.58
C ASN A 274 22.28 -2.91 -12.14
N ARG A 275 21.43 -3.62 -11.40
CA ARG A 275 20.06 -3.95 -11.80
C ARG A 275 19.06 -3.27 -10.87
N ILE A 276 17.95 -2.83 -11.46
CA ILE A 276 16.77 -2.39 -10.74
C ILE A 276 15.59 -3.24 -11.15
N PHE A 277 14.80 -3.67 -10.17
CA PHE A 277 13.61 -4.47 -10.38
C PHE A 277 12.38 -3.66 -10.01
N ALA A 278 11.35 -3.76 -10.84
CA ALA A 278 10.08 -3.08 -10.64
C ALA A 278 8.93 -3.96 -11.10
N SER A 279 7.80 -3.83 -10.43
CA SER A 279 6.50 -4.39 -10.85
C SER A 279 5.49 -3.28 -11.06
N SER A 280 4.48 -3.53 -11.89
CA SER A 280 3.35 -2.64 -12.07
C SER A 280 2.03 -3.36 -11.89
N TYR A 281 1.02 -2.63 -11.45
CA TYR A 281 -0.35 -3.13 -11.42
C TYR A 281 -0.82 -3.42 -12.86
N GLN A 282 -1.55 -4.51 -13.07
CA GLN A 282 -2.02 -5.00 -14.38
C GLN A 282 -0.90 -5.05 -15.45
N GLY A 283 0.34 -5.26 -15.04
CA GLY A 283 1.49 -5.22 -15.95
C GLY A 283 2.53 -6.29 -15.66
N ASN A 284 3.78 -5.90 -15.68
CA ASN A 284 4.93 -6.79 -15.72
C ASN A 284 5.82 -6.64 -14.49
N LEU A 285 6.60 -7.68 -14.20
CA LEU A 285 7.80 -7.61 -13.38
C LEU A 285 9.01 -7.54 -14.32
N ILE A 286 9.84 -6.51 -14.19
CA ILE A 286 11.00 -6.32 -15.05
C ILE A 286 12.29 -6.13 -14.27
N ALA A 287 13.39 -6.48 -14.91
CA ALA A 287 14.75 -6.13 -14.51
C ALA A 287 15.36 -5.19 -15.55
N LEU A 288 15.92 -4.07 -15.09
CA LEU A 288 16.61 -3.11 -15.94
C LEU A 288 18.06 -2.95 -15.52
N ASP A 289 18.91 -2.58 -16.49
CA ASP A 289 20.24 -2.04 -16.22
C ASP A 289 20.09 -0.59 -15.72
N VAL A 290 20.55 -0.31 -14.52
CA VAL A 290 20.35 0.95 -13.82
C VAL A 290 21.01 2.14 -14.51
N ALA A 291 22.13 1.91 -15.21
CA ALA A 291 22.87 2.98 -15.87
C ALA A 291 22.22 3.43 -17.18
N THR A 292 21.52 2.52 -17.87
CA THR A 292 21.01 2.76 -19.22
C THR A 292 19.48 2.73 -19.31
N GLY A 293 18.79 2.23 -18.29
CA GLY A 293 17.34 2.00 -18.30
C GLY A 293 16.89 0.85 -19.20
N ARG A 294 17.80 0.09 -19.79
CA ARG A 294 17.44 -1.00 -20.72
C ARG A 294 16.92 -2.21 -19.98
N ILE A 295 15.79 -2.76 -20.45
CA ILE A 295 15.24 -4.02 -19.95
C ILE A 295 16.24 -5.14 -20.22
N VAL A 296 16.61 -5.88 -19.16
CA VAL A 296 17.44 -7.08 -19.19
C VAL A 296 16.56 -8.31 -19.43
N TRP A 297 15.46 -8.40 -18.68
CA TRP A 297 14.40 -9.39 -18.83
C TRP A 297 13.08 -8.86 -18.26
N GLY A 298 11.96 -9.51 -18.60
CA GLY A 298 10.66 -9.14 -18.09
C GLY A 298 9.67 -10.30 -18.08
N LEU A 299 9.03 -10.55 -16.94
CA LEU A 299 7.94 -11.49 -16.77
C LEU A 299 6.62 -10.76 -17.04
N GLN A 300 5.90 -11.21 -18.07
CA GLN A 300 4.60 -10.67 -18.44
C GLN A 300 3.51 -11.17 -17.48
N ASP A 301 2.41 -10.40 -17.39
CA ASP A 301 1.24 -10.73 -16.56
C ASP A 301 1.59 -10.97 -15.07
N ALA A 302 2.62 -10.29 -14.57
CA ALA A 302 3.05 -10.32 -13.18
C ALA A 302 2.49 -9.10 -12.42
N SER A 303 1.15 -8.94 -12.47
CA SER A 303 0.46 -7.83 -11.82
C SER A 303 0.75 -7.76 -10.32
N SER A 304 1.27 -6.62 -9.89
CA SER A 304 1.52 -6.33 -8.48
C SER A 304 1.57 -4.81 -8.25
N TYR A 305 0.90 -4.36 -7.21
CA TYR A 305 1.00 -2.99 -6.68
C TYR A 305 1.86 -2.95 -5.40
N HIS A 306 2.32 -4.09 -4.94
CA HIS A 306 3.23 -4.21 -3.81
C HIS A 306 4.70 -4.14 -4.23
N GLY A 307 5.57 -3.85 -3.26
CA GLY A 307 7.01 -3.94 -3.43
C GLY A 307 7.49 -5.38 -3.68
N ILE A 308 8.73 -5.46 -4.09
CA ILE A 308 9.45 -6.72 -4.36
C ILE A 308 10.50 -6.90 -3.25
N THR A 309 10.90 -8.13 -2.97
CA THR A 309 12.09 -8.43 -2.16
C THR A 309 12.98 -9.46 -2.86
N GLN A 310 14.25 -9.47 -2.50
CA GLN A 310 15.24 -10.41 -3.05
C GLN A 310 15.82 -11.30 -1.95
N GLY A 311 16.06 -12.55 -2.28
CA GLY A 311 16.74 -13.50 -1.41
C GLY A 311 17.06 -14.81 -2.12
N PHE A 312 18.18 -15.46 -1.80
CA PHE A 312 18.62 -16.74 -2.37
C PHE A 312 18.62 -16.82 -3.90
N GLY A 313 18.97 -15.71 -4.60
CA GLY A 313 18.99 -15.65 -6.05
C GLY A 313 17.59 -15.67 -6.69
N ASN A 314 16.58 -15.28 -5.93
CA ASN A 314 15.22 -15.11 -6.41
C ASN A 314 14.69 -13.72 -6.02
N LEU A 315 13.73 -13.26 -6.80
CA LEU A 315 12.83 -12.17 -6.45
C LEU A 315 11.52 -12.76 -5.95
N TYR A 316 10.93 -12.12 -4.97
CA TYR A 316 9.59 -12.46 -4.47
C TYR A 316 8.67 -11.26 -4.65
N TYR A 317 7.48 -11.50 -5.16
CA TYR A 317 6.41 -10.50 -5.26
C TYR A 317 5.07 -11.08 -4.82
N CYS A 318 4.15 -10.22 -4.44
CA CYS A 318 2.76 -10.57 -4.15
C CYS A 318 1.90 -10.09 -5.31
N SER A 319 1.11 -10.99 -5.92
CA SER A 319 0.18 -10.59 -6.96
C SER A 319 -1.02 -9.83 -6.37
N ASP A 320 -1.78 -9.13 -7.21
CA ASP A 320 -3.04 -8.48 -6.89
C ASP A 320 -4.11 -9.44 -6.32
N GLU A 321 -4.01 -10.75 -6.63
CA GLU A 321 -4.83 -11.81 -6.02
C GLU A 321 -4.26 -12.34 -4.70
N SER A 322 -3.20 -11.73 -4.15
CA SER A 322 -2.51 -12.19 -2.93
C SER A 322 -1.78 -13.54 -3.07
N HIS A 323 -1.32 -13.88 -4.27
CA HIS A 323 -0.40 -15.00 -4.44
C HIS A 323 1.04 -14.56 -4.18
N VAL A 324 1.81 -15.38 -3.46
CA VAL A 324 3.26 -15.14 -3.29
C VAL A 324 4.01 -15.93 -4.34
N VAL A 325 4.83 -15.25 -5.13
CA VAL A 325 5.52 -15.83 -6.27
C VAL A 325 7.03 -15.61 -6.16
N ALA A 326 7.81 -16.66 -6.40
CA ALA A 326 9.26 -16.58 -6.52
C ALA A 326 9.66 -16.68 -8.00
N VAL A 327 10.51 -15.77 -8.44
CA VAL A 327 11.06 -15.69 -9.79
C VAL A 327 12.57 -15.62 -9.68
N ARG A 328 13.32 -16.25 -10.57
CA ARG A 328 14.79 -16.10 -10.59
C ARG A 328 15.18 -14.66 -10.88
N ASP A 329 16.15 -14.14 -10.15
CA ASP A 329 16.61 -12.75 -10.31
C ASP A 329 17.45 -12.53 -11.58
N GLU A 330 17.87 -13.61 -12.24
CA GLU A 330 18.64 -13.56 -13.50
C GLU A 330 17.77 -13.83 -14.74
N SER A 331 16.51 -14.25 -14.57
CA SER A 331 15.61 -14.63 -15.67
C SER A 331 14.13 -14.45 -15.26
N GLU A 332 13.22 -14.70 -16.20
CA GLU A 332 11.77 -14.72 -16.01
C GLU A 332 11.21 -16.05 -15.49
N ASP A 333 12.08 -16.98 -15.06
CA ASP A 333 11.65 -18.31 -14.63
C ASP A 333 10.95 -18.28 -13.25
N ILE A 334 9.69 -18.66 -13.21
CA ILE A 334 8.96 -18.86 -11.95
C ILE A 334 9.49 -20.12 -11.26
N VAL A 335 10.01 -19.97 -10.05
CA VAL A 335 10.53 -21.06 -9.22
C VAL A 335 9.38 -21.79 -8.51
N TRP A 336 8.49 -21.02 -7.90
CA TRP A 336 7.28 -21.53 -7.24
C TRP A 336 6.23 -20.41 -7.12
N ARG A 337 4.97 -20.82 -6.89
CA ARG A 337 3.84 -19.96 -6.59
C ARG A 337 3.06 -20.54 -5.41
N ASN A 338 2.75 -19.72 -4.43
CA ASN A 338 1.85 -20.07 -3.32
C ASN A 338 0.54 -19.29 -3.47
N GLU A 339 -0.58 -19.99 -3.51
CA GLU A 339 -1.93 -19.47 -3.67
C GLU A 339 -2.79 -19.66 -2.41
N ASP A 340 -2.18 -20.09 -1.28
CA ASP A 340 -2.92 -20.40 -0.04
C ASP A 340 -3.43 -19.15 0.68
N LEU A 341 -2.95 -17.96 0.27
CA LEU A 341 -3.35 -16.68 0.83
C LEU A 341 -4.20 -15.84 -0.13
N GLN A 342 -4.82 -16.48 -1.13
CA GLN A 342 -5.62 -15.79 -2.15
C GLN A 342 -6.69 -14.88 -1.51
N HIS A 343 -6.77 -13.63 -1.99
CA HIS A 343 -7.68 -12.57 -1.56
C HIS A 343 -7.56 -12.18 -0.08
N ARG A 344 -6.41 -12.42 0.55
CA ARG A 344 -6.18 -12.05 1.95
C ARG A 344 -5.52 -10.69 2.14
N SER A 345 -5.44 -9.86 1.10
CA SER A 345 -4.85 -8.52 1.15
C SER A 345 -3.50 -8.53 1.88
N ILE A 346 -2.57 -9.33 1.37
CA ILE A 346 -1.25 -9.50 1.97
C ILE A 346 -0.34 -8.31 1.69
N THR A 347 0.60 -8.03 2.59
CA THR A 347 1.63 -6.99 2.43
C THR A 347 2.66 -7.37 1.38
N ALA A 348 3.53 -6.43 1.00
CA ALA A 348 4.73 -6.77 0.24
C ALA A 348 5.53 -7.89 0.94
N PRO A 349 6.18 -8.77 0.17
CA PRO A 349 6.98 -9.84 0.74
C PRO A 349 8.27 -9.28 1.34
N THR A 350 8.71 -9.86 2.44
CA THR A 350 9.97 -9.50 3.12
C THR A 350 10.83 -10.74 3.29
N ALA A 351 11.99 -10.76 2.63
CA ALA A 351 12.95 -11.86 2.78
C ALA A 351 13.65 -11.77 4.14
N ILE A 352 13.61 -12.86 4.89
CA ILE A 352 14.27 -12.97 6.20
C ILE A 352 14.82 -14.38 6.40
N SER A 353 16.13 -14.50 6.63
CA SER A 353 16.81 -15.80 6.75
C SER A 353 16.44 -16.74 5.57
N ASN A 354 15.85 -17.89 5.84
CA ASN A 354 15.43 -18.88 4.82
C ASN A 354 13.96 -18.72 4.40
N TYR A 355 13.31 -17.62 4.78
CA TYR A 355 11.87 -17.45 4.63
C TYR A 355 11.53 -16.15 3.91
N VAL A 356 10.34 -16.13 3.34
CA VAL A 356 9.62 -14.91 2.93
C VAL A 356 8.48 -14.70 3.92
N ALA A 357 8.43 -13.54 4.54
CA ALA A 357 7.34 -13.15 5.42
C ALA A 357 6.37 -12.24 4.68
N VAL A 358 5.06 -12.49 4.85
CA VAL A 358 3.96 -11.60 4.45
C VAL A 358 2.97 -11.51 5.59
N ALA A 359 2.30 -10.38 5.75
CA ALA A 359 1.21 -10.23 6.72
C ALA A 359 -0.12 -10.05 6.00
N ASP A 360 -1.24 -10.34 6.68
CA ASP A 360 -2.57 -10.26 6.10
C ASP A 360 -3.52 -9.31 6.89
N PHE A 361 -4.72 -9.10 6.33
CA PHE A 361 -5.73 -8.22 6.89
C PHE A 361 -6.28 -8.66 8.27
N GLU A 362 -6.13 -9.94 8.64
CA GLU A 362 -6.50 -10.45 9.97
C GLU A 362 -5.34 -10.37 10.97
N GLY A 363 -4.19 -9.84 10.55
CA GLY A 363 -3.01 -9.63 11.39
C GLY A 363 -2.14 -10.86 11.60
N TYR A 364 -2.27 -11.85 10.73
CA TYR A 364 -1.34 -12.98 10.70
C TYR A 364 -0.12 -12.64 9.87
N VAL A 365 1.06 -12.97 10.41
CA VAL A 365 2.30 -13.09 9.63
C VAL A 365 2.47 -14.53 9.23
N HIS A 366 2.64 -14.75 7.94
CA HIS A 366 2.93 -16.06 7.33
C HIS A 366 4.40 -16.13 6.95
N LEU A 367 5.08 -17.20 7.37
CA LEU A 367 6.45 -17.50 7.00
C LEU A 367 6.45 -18.58 5.93
N ILE A 368 6.97 -18.26 4.76
CA ILE A 368 6.96 -19.09 3.57
C ILE A 368 8.39 -19.53 3.27
N SER A 369 8.60 -20.81 3.05
CA SER A 369 9.93 -21.36 2.69
C SER A 369 10.41 -20.80 1.35
N GLN A 370 11.61 -20.22 1.30
CA GLN A 370 12.20 -19.71 0.05
C GLN A 370 12.53 -20.81 -0.95
N ILE A 371 12.60 -22.09 -0.50
CA ILE A 371 12.98 -23.23 -1.34
C ILE A 371 11.81 -23.72 -2.19
N ASP A 372 10.63 -23.88 -1.56
CA ASP A 372 9.49 -24.60 -2.17
C ASP A 372 8.15 -23.87 -2.04
N GLY A 373 8.13 -22.68 -1.44
CA GLY A 373 6.92 -21.85 -1.33
C GLY A 373 5.88 -22.32 -0.31
N ARG A 374 6.15 -23.34 0.51
CA ARG A 374 5.21 -23.81 1.54
C ARG A 374 5.14 -22.83 2.71
N ILE A 375 3.94 -22.64 3.27
CA ILE A 375 3.79 -21.92 4.54
C ILE A 375 4.29 -22.84 5.67
N VAL A 376 5.37 -22.43 6.33
CA VAL A 376 6.05 -23.20 7.39
C VAL A 376 5.89 -22.58 8.78
N GLY A 377 5.31 -21.40 8.88
CA GLY A 377 5.00 -20.73 10.14
C GLY A 377 3.87 -19.72 9.99
N ARG A 378 3.11 -19.52 11.08
CA ARG A 378 2.06 -18.51 11.15
C ARG A 378 1.95 -18.01 12.58
N SER A 379 1.89 -16.68 12.75
CA SER A 379 1.70 -16.06 14.07
C SER A 379 0.82 -14.83 13.92
N ARG A 380 -0.19 -14.67 14.77
CA ARG A 380 -0.98 -13.45 14.83
C ARG A 380 -0.23 -12.39 15.62
N VAL A 381 -0.01 -11.21 15.02
CA VAL A 381 0.81 -10.14 15.59
C VAL A 381 0.00 -8.89 15.94
N ASP A 382 -1.18 -8.73 15.33
CA ASP A 382 -2.10 -7.61 15.59
C ASP A 382 -3.55 -8.06 15.37
N ASP A 383 -4.49 -7.57 16.19
CA ASP A 383 -5.90 -7.96 16.08
C ASP A 383 -6.67 -7.15 15.03
N ASP A 384 -6.14 -5.98 14.64
CA ASP A 384 -6.73 -5.06 13.67
C ASP A 384 -6.13 -5.21 12.25
N GLY A 385 -5.29 -6.24 12.04
CA GLY A 385 -4.63 -6.49 10.75
C GLY A 385 -3.26 -5.81 10.62
N VAL A 386 -2.57 -6.10 9.52
CA VAL A 386 -1.29 -5.47 9.17
C VAL A 386 -1.34 -5.03 7.71
N ARG A 387 -1.18 -3.73 7.47
CA ARG A 387 -1.06 -3.14 6.11
C ARG A 387 0.35 -2.66 5.80
N ALA A 388 1.07 -2.17 6.82
CA ALA A 388 2.44 -1.73 6.66
C ALA A 388 3.35 -2.87 6.21
N ASN A 389 4.29 -2.58 5.33
CA ASN A 389 5.29 -3.55 4.92
C ASN A 389 6.11 -4.01 6.14
N LEU A 390 6.37 -5.31 6.19
CA LEU A 390 7.25 -5.89 7.19
C LEU A 390 8.69 -5.46 6.92
N LEU A 391 9.48 -5.32 7.99
CA LEU A 391 10.90 -5.04 7.85
C LEU A 391 11.72 -6.18 8.43
N ALA A 392 12.87 -6.45 7.82
CA ALA A 392 13.82 -7.44 8.31
C ALA A 392 15.19 -6.79 8.58
N ASP A 393 15.71 -6.97 9.77
CA ASP A 393 17.08 -6.55 10.11
C ASP A 393 17.75 -7.57 11.03
N ARG A 394 18.95 -8.04 10.62
CA ARG A 394 19.80 -8.94 11.44
C ARG A 394 19.07 -10.18 11.99
N GLY A 395 18.20 -10.77 11.17
CA GLY A 395 17.42 -11.95 11.54
C GLY A 395 16.23 -11.67 12.46
N ARG A 396 15.85 -10.41 12.63
CA ARG A 396 14.61 -10.00 13.30
C ARG A 396 13.59 -9.56 12.29
N LEU A 397 12.34 -9.89 12.54
CA LEU A 397 11.19 -9.38 11.80
C LEU A 397 10.55 -8.27 12.63
N ILE A 398 10.32 -7.12 11.99
CA ILE A 398 9.63 -5.98 12.57
C ILE A 398 8.27 -5.86 11.91
N THR A 399 7.24 -5.73 12.73
CA THR A 399 5.85 -5.52 12.29
C THR A 399 5.32 -4.20 12.82
N PHE A 400 4.49 -3.54 12.04
CA PHE A 400 3.71 -2.41 12.49
C PHE A 400 2.23 -2.66 12.19
N GLY A 401 1.48 -3.05 13.22
CA GLY A 401 0.07 -3.37 13.14
C GLY A 401 -0.83 -2.16 12.95
N ASN A 402 -2.03 -2.40 12.43
CA ASN A 402 -3.02 -1.34 12.22
C ASN A 402 -3.44 -0.68 13.53
N SER A 403 -3.40 -1.42 14.65
CA SER A 403 -3.65 -0.90 16.00
C SER A 403 -2.65 0.14 16.49
N GLY A 404 -1.48 0.28 15.83
CA GLY A 404 -0.36 1.11 16.28
C GLY A 404 0.70 0.34 17.05
N THR A 405 0.61 -0.97 17.10
CA THR A 405 1.63 -1.83 17.76
C THR A 405 2.83 -2.02 16.85
N LEU A 406 3.97 -1.39 17.19
CA LEU A 406 5.27 -1.67 16.61
C LEU A 406 5.94 -2.78 17.43
N ALA A 407 6.37 -3.87 16.82
CA ALA A 407 6.97 -5.00 17.51
C ALA A 407 8.11 -5.64 16.73
N ALA A 408 9.09 -6.21 17.47
CA ALA A 408 10.15 -7.03 16.89
C ALA A 408 10.03 -8.47 17.35
N TYR A 409 10.35 -9.38 16.44
CA TYR A 409 10.29 -10.82 16.65
C TYR A 409 11.60 -11.49 16.24
N SER A 410 11.98 -12.54 16.97
CA SER A 410 12.97 -13.52 16.50
C SER A 410 12.29 -14.74 15.90
N LEU A 411 12.97 -15.41 14.99
CA LEU A 411 12.55 -16.68 14.41
C LEU A 411 13.12 -17.83 15.27
N GLN A 412 12.26 -18.73 15.76
CA GLN A 412 12.60 -19.84 16.66
C GLN A 412 12.15 -21.19 16.08
#